data_072dc2cd2b2a034b691a61b854de0779
#
_entry.id   072dc2cd2b2a034b691a61b854de0779
#
_cell.length_a   1.000
_cell.length_b   1.000
_cell.length_c   1.000
_cell.angle_alpha   90.00
_cell.angle_beta   90.00
_cell.angle_gamma   90.00
#
_symmetry.space_group_name_H-M   'P 1'
#
loop_
_entity.id
_entity.type
_entity.pdbx_description
1 polymer ?
#
loop_
_entity_poly.entity_id
_entity_poly.type
_entity_poly.pdbx_seq_one_letter_code
_entity_poly.pdbx_strand_id
1 'polypeptide(L)'
;MNVVLSAPYPRVDAKFVRYHGIMAPLGILYIAGYLRSVGHDVTVVDGYGERLGPEEAAEAIIDARPDVVGLGTSTSNYLTTKEMALYLKNRTDAVIVLGGVHGTAMPELSLASGAFDYVILGEGEKSMDRLLRDIDAGIKPEAPGIAYMDGDTLISFPPELVDLDTLPPKAWDLVDVRKYHPSPAGRRYLPAISTITARGCEGYCTYCALNNIFKHCVRYDPLENLREEFDYLRKFDIRDLNIWDSAFTHDRDKAIERCRLLKEYGFKWNCSARVDQVDRELLDIMADSGCYLIGYGVESGSTKTLKRLGRGDLDLDVVEYAIEETREAGIQIKTYVMLGEEMETREDIETTFRFVKKLRSNFVSFCITKPYPGTALFRGLDREWKDEDFENYHHYSSQNTVCRSLSGKELEKLSARFYRRYYLRPRYIWDMMSGIKSPDDIVHLLRSFREAFLDF
;
A
#
# COMPACT_ATOMS: atom_id res chain seq x y z
N MET A 1 -11.92 25.58 10.70
CA MET A 1 -12.92 24.50 10.76
C MET A 1 -12.37 23.37 11.61
N ASN A 2 -13.24 22.62 12.32
CA ASN A 2 -12.91 21.38 13.01
C ASN A 2 -13.02 20.19 12.03
N VAL A 3 -11.92 19.53 11.74
CA VAL A 3 -11.82 18.46 10.75
C VAL A 3 -11.44 17.15 11.42
N VAL A 4 -12.25 16.12 11.23
CA VAL A 4 -11.89 14.76 11.66
C VAL A 4 -11.51 13.93 10.44
N LEU A 5 -10.30 13.37 10.46
CA LEU A 5 -9.82 12.47 9.44
C LEU A 5 -9.84 11.03 9.97
N SER A 6 -10.27 10.07 9.15
CA SER A 6 -10.35 8.67 9.57
C SER A 6 -9.90 7.71 8.48
N ALA A 7 -9.24 6.62 8.91
CA ALA A 7 -8.96 5.44 8.11
C ALA A 7 -9.78 4.26 8.67
N PRO A 8 -10.91 3.89 8.02
CA PRO A 8 -11.77 2.82 8.50
C PRO A 8 -11.11 1.46 8.51
N TYR A 9 -11.45 0.63 9.47
CA TYR A 9 -11.03 -0.77 9.52
C TYR A 9 -11.57 -1.55 8.32
N PRO A 10 -10.74 -2.27 7.54
CA PRO A 10 -11.23 -3.03 6.39
C PRO A 10 -12.07 -4.23 6.88
N ARG A 11 -13.24 -4.41 6.27
CA ARG A 11 -14.07 -5.61 6.45
C ARG A 11 -13.50 -6.75 5.58
N VAL A 12 -12.37 -7.24 6.00
CA VAL A 12 -11.66 -8.35 5.35
C VAL A 12 -11.56 -9.50 6.34
N ASP A 13 -11.37 -10.72 5.83
CA ASP A 13 -11.21 -11.86 6.70
C ASP A 13 -9.96 -11.70 7.60
N ALA A 14 -9.96 -12.38 8.74
CA ALA A 14 -8.86 -12.28 9.70
C ALA A 14 -7.50 -12.63 9.09
N LYS A 15 -7.48 -13.36 7.96
CA LYS A 15 -6.27 -13.69 7.21
C LYS A 15 -5.63 -12.44 6.64
N PHE A 16 -6.42 -11.55 5.99
CA PHE A 16 -5.89 -10.32 5.41
C PHE A 16 -5.15 -9.47 6.45
N VAL A 17 -5.75 -9.25 7.62
CA VAL A 17 -5.13 -8.46 8.71
C VAL A 17 -3.83 -9.11 9.21
N ARG A 18 -3.81 -10.43 9.32
CA ARG A 18 -2.59 -11.16 9.71
C ARG A 18 -1.45 -10.99 8.72
N TYR A 19 -1.76 -10.99 7.41
CA TYR A 19 -0.74 -10.83 6.36
C TYR A 19 -0.21 -9.41 6.23
N HIS A 20 -1.05 -8.39 6.46
CA HIS A 20 -0.67 -6.99 6.26
C HIS A 20 -0.16 -6.32 7.54
N GLY A 21 -0.49 -6.86 8.71
CA GLY A 21 -0.26 -6.18 9.99
C GLY A 21 -1.22 -5.01 10.19
N ILE A 22 -0.93 -4.16 11.15
CA ILE A 22 -1.65 -2.91 11.40
C ILE A 22 -0.77 -1.75 10.92
N MET A 23 -1.20 -1.10 9.86
CA MET A 23 -0.44 -0.07 9.16
C MET A 23 -0.87 1.31 9.62
N ALA A 24 0.08 2.21 9.80
CA ALA A 24 -0.24 3.61 10.05
C ALA A 24 -0.94 4.24 8.82
N PRO A 25 -1.93 5.13 9.01
CA PRO A 25 -2.69 5.75 7.94
C PRO A 25 -1.91 6.92 7.31
N LEU A 26 -0.79 6.61 6.64
CA LEU A 26 0.21 7.58 6.17
C LEU A 26 -0.40 8.72 5.36
N GLY A 27 -1.33 8.44 4.43
CA GLY A 27 -2.01 9.48 3.65
C GLY A 27 -2.82 10.44 4.53
N ILE A 28 -3.49 9.92 5.56
CA ILE A 28 -4.21 10.72 6.56
C ILE A 28 -3.24 11.61 7.34
N LEU A 29 -2.08 11.07 7.75
CA LEU A 29 -1.08 11.81 8.53
C LEU A 29 -0.44 12.96 7.72
N TYR A 30 -0.24 12.80 6.42
CA TYR A 30 0.20 13.89 5.53
C TYR A 30 -0.84 15.00 5.43
N ILE A 31 -2.11 14.62 5.17
CA ILE A 31 -3.22 15.58 5.08
C ILE A 31 -3.39 16.30 6.41
N ALA A 32 -3.36 15.59 7.53
CA ALA A 32 -3.47 16.17 8.87
C ALA A 32 -2.35 17.16 9.17
N GLY A 33 -1.11 16.82 8.83
CA GLY A 33 0.04 17.71 8.99
C GLY A 33 -0.14 19.00 8.18
N TYR A 34 -0.53 18.89 6.93
CA TYR A 34 -0.77 20.02 6.06
C TYR A 34 -1.92 20.91 6.55
N LEU A 35 -3.09 20.34 6.86
CA LEU A 35 -4.25 21.09 7.33
C LEU A 35 -3.96 21.85 8.63
N ARG A 36 -3.24 21.24 9.58
CA ARG A 36 -2.78 21.94 10.80
C ARG A 36 -1.86 23.10 10.50
N SER A 37 -0.94 22.93 9.55
CA SER A 37 0.02 24.00 9.19
C SER A 37 -0.65 25.23 8.57
N VAL A 38 -1.85 25.05 7.97
CA VAL A 38 -2.64 26.15 7.38
C VAL A 38 -3.79 26.64 8.28
N GLY A 39 -3.85 26.18 9.55
CA GLY A 39 -4.69 26.72 10.61
C GLY A 39 -6.02 26.02 10.86
N HIS A 40 -6.23 24.80 10.34
CA HIS A 40 -7.38 23.98 10.72
C HIS A 40 -7.15 23.23 12.03
N ASP A 41 -8.22 23.01 12.78
CA ASP A 41 -8.22 22.08 13.93
C ASP A 41 -8.44 20.66 13.42
N VAL A 42 -7.50 19.76 13.68
CA VAL A 42 -7.50 18.41 13.06
C VAL A 42 -7.38 17.34 14.11
N THR A 43 -8.32 16.40 14.10
CA THR A 43 -8.30 15.16 14.87
C THR A 43 -8.21 13.95 13.93
N VAL A 44 -7.50 12.92 14.34
CA VAL A 44 -7.45 11.63 13.62
C VAL A 44 -8.14 10.56 14.45
N VAL A 45 -9.17 9.92 13.87
CA VAL A 45 -9.80 8.70 14.40
C VAL A 45 -9.35 7.54 13.53
N ASP A 46 -8.36 6.80 13.99
CA ASP A 46 -7.81 5.68 13.23
C ASP A 46 -8.52 4.37 13.58
N GLY A 47 -9.62 4.08 12.88
CA GLY A 47 -10.37 2.84 13.06
C GLY A 47 -9.51 1.59 12.82
N TYR A 48 -8.49 1.66 11.94
CA TYR A 48 -7.60 0.53 11.69
C TYR A 48 -6.61 0.29 12.83
N GLY A 49 -5.91 1.34 13.27
CA GLY A 49 -4.96 1.26 14.38
C GLY A 49 -5.62 0.93 15.73
N GLU A 50 -6.80 1.49 15.95
CA GLU A 50 -7.60 1.29 17.16
C GLU A 50 -8.43 -0.01 17.12
N ARG A 51 -8.54 -0.67 15.97
CA ARG A 51 -9.39 -1.86 15.73
C ARG A 51 -10.87 -1.62 16.00
N LEU A 52 -11.34 -0.40 15.70
CA LEU A 52 -12.74 -0.03 15.88
C LEU A 52 -13.57 -0.55 14.71
N GLY A 53 -14.73 -1.09 15.02
CA GLY A 53 -15.75 -1.36 14.02
C GLY A 53 -16.27 -0.06 13.38
N PRO A 54 -16.99 -0.11 12.24
CA PRO A 54 -17.45 1.09 11.55
C PRO A 54 -18.36 1.98 12.43
N GLU A 55 -19.21 1.40 13.25
CA GLU A 55 -20.08 2.15 14.16
C GLU A 55 -19.29 2.78 15.32
N GLU A 56 -18.36 2.03 15.93
CA GLU A 56 -17.51 2.54 17.02
C GLU A 56 -16.62 3.70 16.54
N ALA A 57 -16.05 3.58 15.34
CA ALA A 57 -15.27 4.65 14.74
C ALA A 57 -16.15 5.87 14.44
N ALA A 58 -17.38 5.67 13.95
CA ALA A 58 -18.32 6.73 13.67
C ALA A 58 -18.74 7.47 14.95
N GLU A 59 -19.00 6.77 16.06
CA GLU A 59 -19.33 7.41 17.35
C GLU A 59 -18.15 8.25 17.85
N ALA A 60 -16.91 7.76 17.76
CA ALA A 60 -15.72 8.53 18.12
C ALA A 60 -15.55 9.80 17.26
N ILE A 61 -15.94 9.75 15.99
CA ILE A 61 -15.97 10.91 15.09
C ILE A 61 -17.05 11.90 15.53
N ILE A 62 -18.26 11.44 15.86
CA ILE A 62 -19.39 12.28 16.33
C ILE A 62 -19.03 12.99 17.63
N ASP A 63 -18.39 12.30 18.57
CA ASP A 63 -17.96 12.88 19.84
C ASP A 63 -16.97 14.04 19.65
N ALA A 64 -16.17 14.02 18.60
CA ALA A 64 -15.25 15.09 18.24
C ALA A 64 -15.95 16.32 17.60
N ARG A 65 -17.26 16.26 17.31
CA ARG A 65 -18.09 17.35 16.75
C ARG A 65 -17.47 18.00 15.51
N PRO A 66 -17.20 17.26 14.45
CA PRO A 66 -16.59 17.80 13.24
C PRO A 66 -17.52 18.73 12.46
N ASP A 67 -16.96 19.75 11.80
CA ASP A 67 -17.59 20.46 10.68
C ASP A 67 -17.48 19.62 9.41
N VAL A 68 -16.34 18.93 9.24
CA VAL A 68 -16.04 18.09 8.06
C VAL A 68 -15.36 16.79 8.50
N VAL A 69 -15.79 15.68 7.90
CA VAL A 69 -15.18 14.36 8.10
C VAL A 69 -14.51 13.91 6.81
N GLY A 70 -13.20 13.67 6.85
CA GLY A 70 -12.44 13.10 5.72
C GLY A 70 -12.18 11.62 5.92
N LEU A 71 -12.70 10.78 5.02
CA LEU A 71 -12.58 9.33 5.06
C LEU A 71 -11.61 8.81 4.01
N GLY A 72 -10.48 8.24 4.45
CA GLY A 72 -9.48 7.63 3.57
C GLY A 72 -9.88 6.21 3.15
N THR A 73 -9.90 5.90 1.84
CA THR A 73 -10.33 4.59 1.38
C THR A 73 -9.43 3.96 0.32
N SER A 74 -9.32 2.65 0.42
CA SER A 74 -8.83 1.74 -0.62
C SER A 74 -9.99 0.88 -1.13
N THR A 75 -9.81 0.15 -2.21
CA THR A 75 -10.88 -0.71 -2.72
C THR A 75 -11.27 -1.81 -1.72
N SER A 76 -10.34 -2.26 -0.89
CA SER A 76 -10.59 -3.33 0.09
C SER A 76 -11.42 -2.88 1.31
N ASN A 77 -11.47 -1.58 1.62
CA ASN A 77 -12.26 -1.05 2.73
C ASN A 77 -13.39 -0.11 2.29
N TYR A 78 -13.64 -0.01 0.98
CA TYR A 78 -14.65 0.92 0.43
C TYR A 78 -16.04 0.70 1.03
N LEU A 79 -16.52 -0.54 1.07
CA LEU A 79 -17.86 -0.83 1.62
C LEU A 79 -17.99 -0.48 3.10
N THR A 80 -16.96 -0.75 3.90
CA THR A 80 -16.93 -0.34 5.32
C THR A 80 -16.92 1.18 5.45
N THR A 81 -16.16 1.87 4.58
CA THR A 81 -16.11 3.34 4.56
C THR A 81 -17.48 3.93 4.20
N LYS A 82 -18.17 3.35 3.22
CA LYS A 82 -19.53 3.74 2.82
C LYS A 82 -20.55 3.52 3.95
N GLU A 83 -20.51 2.36 4.61
CA GLU A 83 -21.37 2.05 5.75
C GLU A 83 -21.19 3.08 6.88
N MET A 84 -19.94 3.37 7.22
CA MET A 84 -19.61 4.39 8.23
C MET A 84 -20.08 5.79 7.81
N ALA A 85 -19.91 6.16 6.55
CA ALA A 85 -20.36 7.46 6.03
C ALA A 85 -21.89 7.61 6.11
N LEU A 86 -22.66 6.58 5.76
CA LEU A 86 -24.12 6.58 5.90
C LEU A 86 -24.56 6.65 7.36
N TYR A 87 -23.83 6.01 8.26
CA TYR A 87 -24.10 6.09 9.71
C TYR A 87 -23.90 7.52 10.22
N LEU A 88 -22.80 8.18 9.80
CA LEU A 88 -22.51 9.58 10.15
C LEU A 88 -23.56 10.54 9.61
N LYS A 89 -23.96 10.41 8.34
CA LYS A 89 -24.99 11.28 7.72
C LYS A 89 -26.35 11.26 8.42
N ASN A 90 -26.66 10.15 9.08
CA ASN A 90 -27.92 10.04 9.85
C ASN A 90 -27.84 10.65 11.26
N ARG A 91 -26.64 11.07 11.73
CA ARG A 91 -26.40 11.49 13.12
C ARG A 91 -25.65 12.80 13.27
N THR A 92 -25.16 13.38 12.20
CA THR A 92 -24.41 14.64 12.21
C THR A 92 -24.69 15.45 10.95
N ASP A 93 -24.60 16.78 11.05
CA ASP A 93 -24.68 17.70 9.92
C ASP A 93 -23.30 17.93 9.25
N ALA A 94 -22.25 17.20 9.67
CA ALA A 94 -20.91 17.33 9.12
C ALA A 94 -20.89 16.96 7.64
N VAL A 95 -20.09 17.67 6.87
CA VAL A 95 -19.81 17.36 5.47
C VAL A 95 -18.91 16.13 5.38
N ILE A 96 -19.33 15.11 4.63
CA ILE A 96 -18.59 13.84 4.50
C ILE A 96 -17.80 13.82 3.19
N VAL A 97 -16.48 13.72 3.30
CA VAL A 97 -15.54 13.76 2.18
C VAL A 97 -14.83 12.41 2.06
N LEU A 98 -14.91 11.80 0.88
CA LEU A 98 -14.16 10.59 0.55
C LEU A 98 -12.83 10.95 -0.09
N GLY A 99 -11.76 10.29 0.31
CA GLY A 99 -10.44 10.37 -0.34
C GLY A 99 -9.82 8.99 -0.57
N GLY A 100 -8.64 8.98 -1.17
CA GLY A 100 -7.86 7.78 -1.40
C GLY A 100 -8.07 7.12 -2.76
N VAL A 101 -7.40 5.97 -2.98
CA VAL A 101 -7.27 5.36 -4.31
C VAL A 101 -8.59 4.90 -4.89
N HIS A 102 -9.54 4.43 -4.08
CA HIS A 102 -10.86 4.01 -4.59
C HIS A 102 -11.71 5.21 -5.00
N GLY A 103 -11.84 6.22 -4.14
CA GLY A 103 -12.57 7.46 -4.47
C GLY A 103 -12.01 8.15 -5.72
N THR A 104 -10.68 8.20 -5.87
CA THR A 104 -10.02 8.72 -7.06
C THR A 104 -10.40 7.96 -8.34
N ALA A 105 -10.51 6.64 -8.26
CA ALA A 105 -10.77 5.78 -9.41
C ALA A 105 -12.25 5.64 -9.76
N MET A 106 -13.16 5.77 -8.78
CA MET A 106 -14.60 5.53 -8.88
C MET A 106 -15.41 6.67 -8.25
N PRO A 107 -15.17 7.95 -8.60
CA PRO A 107 -15.84 9.08 -7.95
C PRO A 107 -17.36 9.07 -8.19
N GLU A 108 -17.79 8.77 -9.41
CA GLU A 108 -19.21 8.73 -9.78
C GLU A 108 -19.98 7.67 -9.00
N LEU A 109 -19.47 6.41 -8.95
CA LEU A 109 -20.09 5.34 -8.17
C LEU A 109 -20.15 5.70 -6.68
N SER A 110 -19.06 6.26 -6.15
CA SER A 110 -18.98 6.64 -4.75
C SER A 110 -20.00 7.72 -4.38
N LEU A 111 -20.10 8.77 -5.18
CA LEU A 111 -21.03 9.89 -4.97
C LEU A 111 -22.49 9.50 -5.20
N ALA A 112 -22.78 8.71 -6.25
CA ALA A 112 -24.13 8.22 -6.54
C ALA A 112 -24.71 7.36 -5.39
N SER A 113 -23.87 6.84 -4.52
CA SER A 113 -24.30 6.11 -3.32
C SER A 113 -25.03 6.99 -2.28
N GLY A 114 -24.92 8.31 -2.38
CA GLY A 114 -25.46 9.27 -1.41
C GLY A 114 -24.72 9.30 -0.06
N ALA A 115 -23.67 8.50 0.11
CA ALA A 115 -22.91 8.42 1.36
C ALA A 115 -21.93 9.59 1.54
N PHE A 116 -21.48 10.20 0.45
CA PHE A 116 -20.43 11.23 0.44
C PHE A 116 -20.95 12.50 -0.24
N ASP A 117 -20.54 13.67 0.28
CA ASP A 117 -20.85 14.97 -0.30
C ASP A 117 -19.82 15.35 -1.37
N TYR A 118 -18.55 15.03 -1.10
CA TYR A 118 -17.43 15.32 -1.98
C TYR A 118 -16.49 14.12 -2.06
N VAL A 119 -15.72 14.06 -3.16
CA VAL A 119 -14.58 13.17 -3.34
C VAL A 119 -13.34 13.99 -3.63
N ILE A 120 -12.26 13.75 -2.86
CA ILE A 120 -10.93 14.26 -3.19
C ILE A 120 -10.22 13.26 -4.10
N LEU A 121 -9.84 13.74 -5.28
CA LEU A 121 -9.12 12.99 -6.31
C LEU A 121 -7.61 13.18 -6.17
N GLY A 122 -6.85 12.11 -6.30
CA GLY A 122 -5.39 12.17 -6.23
C GLY A 122 -4.85 12.44 -4.82
N GLU A 123 -3.91 13.37 -4.71
CA GLU A 123 -3.32 13.78 -3.43
C GLU A 123 -4.21 14.80 -2.72
N GLY A 124 -4.44 14.57 -1.45
CA GLY A 124 -5.49 15.27 -0.71
C GLY A 124 -5.07 16.54 0.01
N GLU A 125 -3.78 16.79 0.20
CA GLU A 125 -3.29 17.86 1.09
C GLU A 125 -3.85 19.24 0.70
N LYS A 126 -3.56 19.71 -0.49
CA LYS A 126 -4.00 21.03 -0.98
C LYS A 126 -5.47 21.05 -1.39
N SER A 127 -5.95 19.96 -1.99
CA SER A 127 -7.35 19.87 -2.45
C SER A 127 -8.33 19.90 -1.27
N MET A 128 -7.98 19.25 -0.14
CA MET A 128 -8.80 19.27 1.07
C MET A 128 -8.84 20.70 1.70
N ASP A 129 -7.72 21.38 1.80
CA ASP A 129 -7.70 22.77 2.31
C ASP A 129 -8.57 23.72 1.44
N ARG A 130 -8.45 23.60 0.12
CA ARG A 130 -9.28 24.39 -0.82
C ARG A 130 -10.77 24.11 -0.61
N LEU A 131 -11.15 22.83 -0.53
CA LEU A 131 -12.53 22.41 -0.24
C LEU A 131 -13.04 23.00 1.08
N LEU A 132 -12.24 22.92 2.15
CA LEU A 132 -12.60 23.46 3.47
C LEU A 132 -12.83 24.96 3.43
N ARG A 133 -12.00 25.71 2.71
CA ARG A 133 -12.16 27.17 2.54
C ARG A 133 -13.42 27.51 1.75
N ASP A 134 -13.74 26.76 0.70
CA ASP A 134 -14.92 26.94 -0.12
C ASP A 134 -16.20 26.66 0.69
N ILE A 135 -16.21 25.59 1.50
CA ILE A 135 -17.30 25.27 2.41
C ILE A 135 -17.50 26.39 3.46
N ASP A 136 -16.42 26.85 4.09
CA ASP A 136 -16.46 27.94 5.11
C ASP A 136 -16.99 29.24 4.52
N ALA A 137 -16.66 29.53 3.26
CA ALA A 137 -17.13 30.69 2.52
C ALA A 137 -18.56 30.52 1.95
N GLY A 138 -19.15 29.32 2.00
CA GLY A 138 -20.45 29.03 1.43
C GLY A 138 -20.48 29.11 -0.10
N ILE A 139 -19.34 28.88 -0.76
CA ILE A 139 -19.22 28.91 -2.23
C ILE A 139 -19.11 27.48 -2.78
N LYS A 140 -19.53 27.32 -4.05
CA LYS A 140 -19.45 26.02 -4.75
C LYS A 140 -17.97 25.74 -5.08
N PRO A 141 -17.44 24.54 -4.71
CA PRO A 141 -16.04 24.23 -4.97
C PRO A 141 -15.75 24.06 -6.46
N GLU A 142 -14.72 24.75 -6.96
CA GLU A 142 -14.23 24.66 -8.35
C GLU A 142 -12.70 24.43 -8.41
N ALA A 143 -12.13 23.84 -7.36
CA ALA A 143 -10.69 23.66 -7.25
C ALA A 143 -10.21 22.29 -7.75
N PRO A 144 -8.95 22.17 -8.25
CA PRO A 144 -8.37 20.90 -8.69
C PRO A 144 -8.45 19.81 -7.62
N GLY A 145 -8.76 18.60 -8.07
CA GLY A 145 -8.85 17.43 -7.21
C GLY A 145 -10.15 17.30 -6.43
N ILE A 146 -11.19 18.09 -6.74
CA ILE A 146 -12.50 18.00 -6.08
C ILE A 146 -13.53 17.44 -7.06
N ALA A 147 -14.38 16.54 -6.59
CA ALA A 147 -15.53 16.02 -7.34
C ALA A 147 -16.77 15.98 -6.44
N TYR A 148 -17.96 16.26 -7.04
CA TYR A 148 -19.28 16.20 -6.38
C TYR A 148 -20.39 16.01 -7.41
N MET A 149 -21.61 15.69 -6.95
CA MET A 149 -22.81 15.64 -7.81
C MET A 149 -23.52 16.99 -7.83
N ASP A 150 -23.93 17.44 -9.02
CA ASP A 150 -24.85 18.56 -9.23
C ASP A 150 -26.13 17.99 -9.88
N GLY A 151 -27.12 17.69 -9.05
CA GLY A 151 -28.21 16.81 -9.46
C GLY A 151 -27.68 15.43 -9.83
N ASP A 152 -27.99 14.98 -11.05
CA ASP A 152 -27.49 13.68 -11.57
C ASP A 152 -26.18 13.79 -12.35
N THR A 153 -25.55 14.98 -12.35
CA THR A 153 -24.32 15.22 -13.14
C THR A 153 -23.09 15.22 -12.23
N LEU A 154 -22.09 14.39 -12.58
CA LEU A 154 -20.79 14.45 -11.93
C LEU A 154 -20.03 15.71 -12.37
N ILE A 155 -19.69 16.55 -11.43
CA ILE A 155 -18.75 17.67 -11.60
C ILE A 155 -17.41 17.21 -11.02
N SER A 156 -16.34 17.29 -11.80
CA SER A 156 -15.00 16.92 -11.32
C SER A 156 -13.91 17.77 -11.95
N PHE A 157 -12.93 18.13 -11.13
CA PHE A 157 -11.76 18.90 -11.54
C PHE A 157 -10.52 18.01 -11.45
N PRO A 158 -9.71 17.90 -12.52
CA PRO A 158 -8.55 17.02 -12.53
C PRO A 158 -7.59 17.34 -11.36
N PRO A 159 -7.05 16.33 -10.67
CA PRO A 159 -6.13 16.55 -9.56
C PRO A 159 -4.77 17.07 -10.05
N GLU A 160 -4.11 17.87 -9.22
CA GLU A 160 -2.74 18.30 -9.35
C GLU A 160 -1.82 17.47 -8.45
N LEU A 161 -0.54 17.32 -8.85
CA LEU A 161 0.46 16.76 -7.98
C LEU A 161 0.97 17.82 -7.00
N VAL A 162 1.10 17.42 -5.73
CA VAL A 162 1.61 18.31 -4.70
C VAL A 162 3.13 18.36 -4.75
N ASP A 163 3.70 19.56 -4.66
CA ASP A 163 5.13 19.75 -4.44
C ASP A 163 5.47 19.37 -2.99
N LEU A 164 6.23 18.26 -2.81
CA LEU A 164 6.55 17.71 -1.50
C LEU A 164 7.44 18.64 -0.66
N ASP A 165 8.23 19.50 -1.30
CA ASP A 165 9.06 20.49 -0.61
C ASP A 165 8.21 21.55 0.12
N THR A 166 6.92 21.67 -0.23
CA THR A 166 5.97 22.58 0.42
C THR A 166 5.16 21.94 1.54
N LEU A 167 5.32 20.64 1.76
CA LEU A 167 4.57 19.93 2.80
C LEU A 167 5.32 19.94 4.14
N PRO A 168 4.61 20.08 5.26
CA PRO A 168 5.16 19.82 6.58
C PRO A 168 5.37 18.31 6.79
N PRO A 169 6.08 17.90 7.84
CA PRO A 169 6.18 16.52 8.27
C PRO A 169 4.81 15.89 8.56
N LYS A 170 4.73 14.56 8.48
CA LYS A 170 3.55 13.78 8.87
C LYS A 170 3.16 14.05 10.32
N ALA A 171 1.87 14.19 10.60
CA ALA A 171 1.35 14.48 11.95
C ALA A 171 1.31 13.21 12.84
N TRP A 172 2.45 12.63 13.11
CA TRP A 172 2.58 11.42 13.93
C TRP A 172 2.08 11.56 15.37
N ASP A 173 2.03 12.77 15.88
CA ASP A 173 1.53 13.13 17.22
C ASP A 173 0.02 12.94 17.37
N LEU A 174 -0.72 12.80 16.27
CA LEU A 174 -2.18 12.56 16.28
C LEU A 174 -2.55 11.07 16.42
N VAL A 175 -1.57 10.17 16.45
CA VAL A 175 -1.79 8.73 16.56
C VAL A 175 -0.82 8.08 17.54
N ASP A 176 -1.22 6.95 18.13
CA ASP A 176 -0.31 6.18 18.98
C ASP A 176 0.54 5.23 18.13
N VAL A 177 1.78 5.62 17.82
CA VAL A 177 2.70 4.86 16.98
C VAL A 177 2.98 3.44 17.49
N ARG A 178 2.75 3.15 18.79
CA ARG A 178 2.96 1.82 19.40
C ARG A 178 1.90 0.80 18.99
N LYS A 179 0.77 1.24 18.44
CA LYS A 179 -0.32 0.38 17.95
C LYS A 179 -0.03 -0.23 16.59
N TYR A 180 0.90 0.35 15.85
CA TYR A 180 1.21 -0.10 14.50
C TYR A 180 2.32 -1.14 14.51
N HIS A 181 2.19 -2.07 13.60
CA HIS A 181 3.23 -3.05 13.32
C HIS A 181 3.02 -3.65 11.92
N PRO A 182 4.02 -3.62 11.05
CA PRO A 182 3.97 -4.33 9.78
C PRO A 182 3.76 -5.83 10.00
N SER A 183 3.34 -6.53 8.95
CA SER A 183 3.26 -8.00 9.02
C SER A 183 4.61 -8.62 9.38
N PRO A 184 4.66 -9.82 9.96
CA PRO A 184 5.91 -10.48 10.32
C PRO A 184 6.88 -10.66 9.15
N ALA A 185 6.39 -10.84 7.92
CA ALA A 185 7.22 -10.86 6.72
C ALA A 185 7.76 -9.46 6.29
N GLY A 186 7.25 -8.39 6.88
CA GLY A 186 7.66 -7.00 6.64
C GLY A 186 8.40 -6.36 7.83
N ARG A 187 8.81 -7.15 8.82
CA ARG A 187 9.59 -6.67 9.98
C ARG A 187 10.51 -7.76 10.50
N ARG A 188 11.62 -7.39 11.05
CA ARG A 188 12.55 -8.32 11.75
C ARG A 188 12.60 -8.05 13.25
N TYR A 189 12.50 -6.79 13.63
CA TYR A 189 12.58 -6.31 15.01
C TYR A 189 11.26 -5.66 15.45
N LEU A 190 11.06 -5.51 16.74
CA LEU A 190 9.96 -4.77 17.34
C LEU A 190 10.55 -3.76 18.37
N PRO A 191 9.95 -2.58 18.50
CA PRO A 191 8.82 -2.06 17.75
C PRO A 191 9.19 -1.66 16.31
N ALA A 192 8.25 -1.82 15.39
CA ALA A 192 8.42 -1.57 13.96
C ALA A 192 7.25 -0.75 13.41
N ILE A 193 7.50 0.10 12.43
CA ILE A 193 6.46 0.91 11.79
C ILE A 193 6.68 0.99 10.28
N SER A 194 5.60 1.27 9.55
CA SER A 194 5.72 1.57 8.12
C SER A 194 5.78 3.07 7.88
N THR A 195 6.58 3.47 6.89
CA THR A 195 6.65 4.85 6.39
C THR A 195 6.86 4.86 4.89
N ILE A 196 6.78 6.03 4.28
CA ILE A 196 7.19 6.29 2.89
C ILE A 196 8.19 7.45 2.87
N THR A 197 9.12 7.40 1.94
CA THR A 197 10.15 8.44 1.72
C THR A 197 10.07 9.04 0.31
N ALA A 198 9.28 8.40 -0.56
CA ALA A 198 9.03 8.84 -1.93
C ALA A 198 7.63 8.43 -2.38
N ARG A 199 7.04 9.19 -3.30
CA ARG A 199 5.73 8.94 -3.89
C ARG A 199 5.83 8.76 -5.38
N GLY A 200 5.14 7.74 -5.89
CA GLY A 200 4.96 7.50 -7.31
C GLY A 200 5.91 6.46 -7.91
N CYS A 201 5.72 6.22 -9.20
CA CYS A 201 6.48 5.28 -10.01
C CYS A 201 6.29 5.63 -11.49
N GLU A 202 7.32 5.59 -12.30
CA GLU A 202 7.24 5.83 -13.76
C GLU A 202 6.74 4.61 -14.56
N GLY A 203 6.51 3.47 -13.90
CA GLY A 203 6.11 2.22 -14.55
C GLY A 203 4.71 2.28 -15.18
N TYR A 204 4.53 1.53 -16.28
CA TYR A 204 3.27 1.40 -17.03
C TYR A 204 2.61 0.03 -16.84
N CYS A 205 2.76 -0.57 -15.66
CA CYS A 205 2.19 -1.88 -15.36
C CYS A 205 0.65 -1.82 -15.45
N THR A 206 0.05 -2.74 -16.23
CA THR A 206 -1.39 -2.71 -16.56
C THR A 206 -2.31 -2.95 -15.36
N TYR A 207 -1.80 -3.56 -14.32
CA TYR A 207 -2.51 -3.93 -13.07
C TYR A 207 -2.35 -2.93 -11.93
N CYS A 208 -1.44 -1.95 -12.07
CA CYS A 208 -1.06 -1.06 -10.97
C CYS A 208 -1.92 0.19 -10.92
N ALA A 209 -2.61 0.42 -9.79
CA ALA A 209 -3.46 1.59 -9.58
C ALA A 209 -2.69 2.86 -9.14
N LEU A 210 -1.39 2.75 -8.88
CA LEU A 210 -0.58 3.84 -8.32
C LEU A 210 -0.61 5.11 -9.18
N ASN A 211 -0.58 4.93 -10.49
CA ASN A 211 -0.53 6.05 -11.43
C ASN A 211 -1.87 6.79 -11.62
N ASN A 212 -2.96 6.28 -11.04
CA ASN A 212 -4.20 7.05 -10.92
C ASN A 212 -4.00 8.27 -10.01
N ILE A 213 -3.10 8.17 -9.02
CA ILE A 213 -2.77 9.24 -8.08
C ILE A 213 -1.53 10.02 -8.56
N PHE A 214 -0.42 9.33 -8.89
CA PHE A 214 0.90 9.94 -9.04
C PHE A 214 1.33 10.20 -10.49
N LYS A 215 0.48 9.91 -11.50
CA LYS A 215 0.64 10.31 -12.91
C LYS A 215 2.04 10.00 -13.48
N HIS A 216 2.58 8.80 -13.22
CA HIS A 216 3.92 8.38 -13.67
C HIS A 216 5.07 9.33 -13.24
N CYS A 217 4.94 9.98 -12.11
CA CYS A 217 5.93 10.89 -11.57
C CYS A 217 6.45 10.39 -10.22
N VAL A 218 7.78 10.38 -10.03
CA VAL A 218 8.40 10.07 -8.74
C VAL A 218 8.84 11.37 -8.07
N ARG A 219 8.47 11.54 -6.81
CA ARG A 219 8.84 12.70 -5.98
C ARG A 219 9.27 12.20 -4.61
N TYR A 220 10.22 12.90 -4.02
CA TYR A 220 10.89 12.49 -2.79
C TYR A 220 10.53 13.43 -1.65
N ASP A 221 10.26 12.89 -0.48
CA ASP A 221 10.12 13.70 0.73
C ASP A 221 11.46 14.41 1.02
N PRO A 222 11.43 15.68 1.45
CA PRO A 222 12.60 16.39 1.91
C PRO A 222 13.30 15.64 3.05
N LEU A 223 14.63 15.58 3.01
CA LEU A 223 15.40 14.90 4.06
C LEU A 223 15.15 15.52 5.45
N GLU A 224 14.86 16.81 5.50
CA GLU A 224 14.52 17.50 6.76
C GLU A 224 13.24 16.95 7.37
N ASN A 225 12.18 16.76 6.56
CA ASN A 225 10.93 16.18 7.03
C ASN A 225 11.13 14.73 7.51
N LEU A 226 12.01 13.97 6.83
CA LEU A 226 12.37 12.63 7.27
C LEU A 226 13.16 12.63 8.58
N ARG A 227 14.04 13.63 8.81
CA ARG A 227 14.76 13.79 10.08
C ARG A 227 13.79 14.07 11.23
N GLU A 228 12.86 15.00 11.06
CA GLU A 228 11.84 15.29 12.08
C GLU A 228 10.99 14.06 12.39
N GLU A 229 10.57 13.30 11.35
CA GLU A 229 9.86 12.05 11.52
C GLU A 229 10.69 11.03 12.32
N PHE A 230 11.94 10.81 11.94
CA PHE A 230 12.81 9.83 12.58
C PHE A 230 13.13 10.21 14.01
N ASP A 231 13.35 11.49 14.31
CA ASP A 231 13.48 12.02 15.66
C ASP A 231 12.22 11.76 16.51
N TYR A 232 11.04 11.92 15.91
CA TYR A 232 9.78 11.61 16.59
C TYR A 232 9.65 10.10 16.88
N LEU A 233 9.87 9.25 15.88
CA LEU A 233 9.75 7.80 16.00
C LEU A 233 10.77 7.21 17.00
N ARG A 234 11.96 7.77 17.10
CA ARG A 234 12.98 7.36 18.08
C ARG A 234 12.55 7.57 19.52
N LYS A 235 11.67 8.52 19.83
CA LYS A 235 11.09 8.71 21.18
C LYS A 235 10.29 7.49 21.66
N PHE A 236 9.85 6.63 20.76
CA PHE A 236 9.08 5.42 21.03
C PHE A 236 9.89 4.14 20.82
N ASP A 237 11.22 4.24 20.79
CA ASP A 237 12.15 3.11 20.57
C ASP A 237 11.90 2.34 19.25
N ILE A 238 11.28 2.98 18.25
CA ILE A 238 11.13 2.36 16.93
C ILE A 238 12.51 2.06 16.37
N ARG A 239 12.72 0.78 15.97
CA ARG A 239 14.02 0.27 15.51
C ARG A 239 13.96 -0.30 14.11
N ASP A 240 12.79 -0.64 13.61
CA ASP A 240 12.59 -1.28 12.32
C ASP A 240 11.58 -0.48 11.48
N LEU A 241 12.00 -0.12 10.27
CA LEU A 241 11.17 0.61 9.32
C LEU A 241 10.84 -0.27 8.11
N ASN A 242 9.54 -0.39 7.82
CA ASN A 242 9.06 -0.93 6.56
C ASN A 242 8.79 0.23 5.60
N ILE A 243 9.71 0.48 4.66
CA ILE A 243 9.61 1.59 3.71
C ILE A 243 8.73 1.17 2.54
N TRP A 244 7.60 1.86 2.37
CA TRP A 244 6.57 1.54 1.38
C TRP A 244 6.66 2.36 0.11
N ASP A 245 7.84 2.82 -0.22
CA ASP A 245 8.11 3.44 -1.52
C ASP A 245 7.79 2.43 -2.64
N SER A 246 7.24 2.92 -3.73
CA SER A 246 6.88 2.06 -4.89
C SER A 246 8.11 1.40 -5.53
N ALA A 247 9.24 2.08 -5.49
CA ALA A 247 10.56 1.59 -5.83
C ALA A 247 11.61 2.48 -5.13
N PHE A 248 12.18 2.01 -4.03
CA PHE A 248 13.17 2.76 -3.25
C PHE A 248 14.41 3.14 -4.08
N THR A 249 14.77 2.29 -5.03
CA THR A 249 15.97 2.41 -5.86
C THR A 249 15.75 3.14 -7.18
N HIS A 250 14.60 3.80 -7.39
CA HIS A 250 14.24 4.43 -8.65
C HIS A 250 15.28 5.47 -9.10
N ASP A 251 15.71 6.33 -8.19
CA ASP A 251 16.82 7.26 -8.37
C ASP A 251 17.96 6.82 -7.44
N ARG A 252 19.12 6.49 -8.04
CA ARG A 252 20.28 5.96 -7.33
C ARG A 252 20.83 6.94 -6.28
N ASP A 253 20.97 8.21 -6.64
CA ASP A 253 21.55 9.22 -5.76
C ASP A 253 20.62 9.49 -4.58
N LYS A 254 19.31 9.56 -4.85
CA LYS A 254 18.29 9.69 -3.80
C LYS A 254 18.23 8.45 -2.89
N ALA A 255 18.38 7.26 -3.42
CA ALA A 255 18.48 6.05 -2.60
C ALA A 255 19.70 6.09 -1.67
N ILE A 256 20.87 6.51 -2.18
CA ILE A 256 22.11 6.65 -1.38
C ILE A 256 21.95 7.72 -0.27
N GLU A 257 21.34 8.88 -0.58
CA GLU A 257 21.05 9.92 0.42
C GLU A 257 20.21 9.36 1.57
N ARG A 258 19.16 8.60 1.26
CA ARG A 258 18.28 7.97 2.24
C ARG A 258 18.96 6.85 3.03
N CYS A 259 19.77 6.05 2.38
CA CYS A 259 20.61 5.05 3.06
C CYS A 259 21.53 5.69 4.10
N ARG A 260 22.16 6.83 3.78
CA ARG A 260 23.00 7.58 4.73
C ARG A 260 22.20 8.06 5.94
N LEU A 261 21.01 8.62 5.70
CA LEU A 261 20.12 9.06 6.76
C LEU A 261 19.67 7.90 7.65
N LEU A 262 19.22 6.78 7.07
CA LEU A 262 18.81 5.59 7.81
C LEU A 262 19.96 5.00 8.66
N LYS A 263 21.18 5.03 8.13
CA LYS A 263 22.40 4.63 8.86
C LYS A 263 22.70 5.54 10.04
N GLU A 264 22.59 6.86 9.86
CA GLU A 264 22.78 7.87 10.91
C GLU A 264 21.86 7.61 12.11
N TYR A 265 20.59 7.25 11.85
CA TYR A 265 19.62 6.91 12.89
C TYR A 265 19.73 5.46 13.40
N GLY A 266 20.51 4.62 12.76
CA GLY A 266 20.72 3.22 13.15
C GLY A 266 19.49 2.32 13.01
N PHE A 267 18.56 2.68 12.11
CA PHE A 267 17.41 1.84 11.83
C PHE A 267 17.79 0.55 11.13
N LYS A 268 17.06 -0.51 11.44
CA LYS A 268 16.91 -1.67 10.55
C LYS A 268 15.72 -1.40 9.64
N TRP A 269 15.82 -1.81 8.38
CA TRP A 269 14.77 -1.45 7.45
C TRP A 269 14.64 -2.42 6.27
N ASN A 270 13.50 -2.38 5.65
CA ASN A 270 13.22 -3.10 4.41
C ASN A 270 12.47 -2.20 3.43
N CYS A 271 12.51 -2.55 2.14
CA CYS A 271 11.82 -1.80 1.10
C CYS A 271 11.39 -2.70 -0.06
N SER A 272 10.69 -2.11 -1.03
CA SER A 272 10.49 -2.68 -2.36
C SER A 272 11.40 -1.98 -3.36
N ALA A 273 11.91 -2.74 -4.34
CA ALA A 273 12.75 -2.24 -5.42
C ALA A 273 12.41 -2.92 -6.75
N ARG A 274 12.81 -2.31 -7.85
CA ARG A 274 12.81 -2.96 -9.16
C ARG A 274 14.13 -3.70 -9.34
N VAL A 275 14.07 -4.89 -9.91
CA VAL A 275 15.27 -5.73 -10.15
C VAL A 275 16.26 -5.11 -11.15
N ASP A 276 15.76 -4.27 -12.06
CA ASP A 276 16.54 -3.56 -13.07
C ASP A 276 17.16 -2.23 -12.57
N GLN A 277 17.00 -1.92 -11.28
CA GLN A 277 17.48 -0.68 -10.66
C GLN A 277 18.43 -0.94 -9.48
N VAL A 278 19.05 -2.10 -9.43
CA VAL A 278 20.02 -2.46 -8.39
C VAL A 278 21.30 -3.01 -9.03
N ASP A 279 22.42 -2.71 -8.40
CA ASP A 279 23.71 -3.29 -8.68
C ASP A 279 24.44 -3.58 -7.35
N ARG A 280 25.56 -4.27 -7.42
CA ARG A 280 26.32 -4.68 -6.25
C ARG A 280 26.70 -3.52 -5.34
N GLU A 281 27.19 -2.43 -5.88
CA GLU A 281 27.63 -1.27 -5.10
C GLU A 281 26.46 -0.65 -4.30
N LEU A 282 25.29 -0.46 -4.95
CA LEU A 282 24.11 0.05 -4.27
C LEU A 282 23.61 -0.92 -3.19
N LEU A 283 23.60 -2.22 -3.47
CA LEU A 283 23.19 -3.25 -2.52
C LEU A 283 24.13 -3.31 -1.29
N ASP A 284 25.43 -3.14 -1.49
CA ASP A 284 26.38 -3.06 -0.37
C ASP A 284 26.14 -1.81 0.49
N ILE A 285 25.83 -0.65 -0.11
CA ILE A 285 25.46 0.57 0.60
C ILE A 285 24.15 0.37 1.38
N MET A 286 23.14 -0.27 0.77
CA MET A 286 21.88 -0.58 1.42
C MET A 286 22.09 -1.51 2.62
N ALA A 287 22.85 -2.58 2.47
CA ALA A 287 23.20 -3.52 3.56
C ALA A 287 23.91 -2.82 4.71
N ASP A 288 24.92 -2.01 4.42
CA ASP A 288 25.69 -1.23 5.39
C ASP A 288 24.82 -0.21 6.15
N SER A 289 23.77 0.29 5.52
CA SER A 289 22.80 1.21 6.13
C SER A 289 21.71 0.53 6.97
N GLY A 290 21.72 -0.81 7.04
CA GLY A 290 20.79 -1.58 7.86
C GLY A 290 19.63 -2.22 7.10
N CYS A 291 19.62 -2.18 5.75
CA CYS A 291 18.66 -2.92 4.94
C CYS A 291 18.85 -4.43 5.14
N TYR A 292 17.79 -5.12 5.54
CA TYR A 292 17.85 -6.56 5.77
C TYR A 292 16.96 -7.36 4.81
N LEU A 293 16.03 -6.72 4.09
CA LEU A 293 15.11 -7.37 3.17
C LEU A 293 14.75 -6.42 2.03
N ILE A 294 14.80 -6.92 0.80
CA ILE A 294 14.27 -6.24 -0.38
C ILE A 294 13.18 -7.08 -1.02
N GLY A 295 12.03 -6.46 -1.30
CA GLY A 295 10.92 -7.03 -2.05
C GLY A 295 11.01 -6.69 -3.53
N TYR A 296 11.06 -7.70 -4.39
CA TYR A 296 11.12 -7.52 -5.85
C TYR A 296 9.85 -7.97 -6.54
N GLY A 297 9.28 -7.10 -7.40
CA GLY A 297 8.21 -7.46 -8.33
C GLY A 297 8.79 -8.24 -9.51
N VAL A 298 8.72 -9.57 -9.45
CA VAL A 298 9.10 -10.48 -10.55
C VAL A 298 7.90 -10.77 -11.44
N GLU A 299 6.73 -10.78 -10.87
CA GLU A 299 5.40 -10.91 -11.43
C GLU A 299 5.16 -12.27 -12.14
N SER A 300 5.99 -12.65 -13.12
CA SER A 300 5.86 -13.92 -13.83
C SER A 300 7.21 -14.43 -14.34
N GLY A 301 7.34 -15.75 -14.49
CA GLY A 301 8.43 -16.41 -15.23
C GLY A 301 8.11 -16.68 -16.69
N SER A 302 6.92 -16.25 -17.17
CA SER A 302 6.50 -16.31 -18.57
C SER A 302 6.69 -14.93 -19.23
N THR A 303 7.57 -14.83 -20.19
CA THR A 303 7.80 -13.59 -20.94
C THR A 303 6.55 -13.09 -21.66
N LYS A 304 5.66 -14.00 -22.08
CA LYS A 304 4.36 -13.65 -22.65
C LYS A 304 3.46 -12.97 -21.63
N THR A 305 3.39 -13.51 -20.42
CA THR A 305 2.62 -12.92 -19.31
C THR A 305 3.21 -11.58 -18.90
N LEU A 306 4.54 -11.46 -18.74
CA LEU A 306 5.21 -10.21 -18.44
C LEU A 306 4.87 -9.11 -19.44
N LYS A 307 4.89 -9.43 -20.75
CA LYS A 307 4.51 -8.46 -21.78
C LYS A 307 3.08 -7.94 -21.63
N ARG A 308 2.12 -8.83 -21.32
CA ARG A 308 0.71 -8.43 -21.09
C ARG A 308 0.52 -7.64 -19.81
N LEU A 309 1.32 -7.91 -18.79
CA LEU A 309 1.33 -7.13 -17.54
C LEU A 309 1.98 -5.74 -17.68
N GLY A 310 2.46 -5.37 -18.88
CA GLY A 310 3.20 -4.11 -19.07
C GLY A 310 4.63 -4.15 -18.51
N ARG A 311 5.20 -5.36 -18.36
CA ARG A 311 6.57 -5.63 -17.89
C ARG A 311 7.39 -6.36 -18.97
N GLY A 312 7.11 -6.07 -20.23
CA GLY A 312 7.79 -6.70 -21.35
C GLY A 312 9.26 -6.27 -21.51
N ASP A 313 9.67 -5.24 -20.81
CA ASP A 313 11.04 -4.75 -20.65
C ASP A 313 11.86 -5.56 -19.65
N LEU A 314 11.23 -6.40 -18.83
CA LEU A 314 11.87 -7.17 -17.78
C LEU A 314 12.50 -8.45 -18.36
N ASP A 315 13.84 -8.49 -18.38
CA ASP A 315 14.61 -9.68 -18.73
C ASP A 315 14.74 -10.60 -17.49
N LEU A 316 14.46 -11.89 -17.67
CA LEU A 316 14.57 -12.88 -16.61
C LEU A 316 16.01 -13.12 -16.16
N ASP A 317 17.00 -12.92 -17.03
CA ASP A 317 18.42 -13.00 -16.66
C ASP A 317 18.80 -11.82 -15.74
N VAL A 318 18.25 -10.63 -15.97
CA VAL A 318 18.42 -9.47 -15.06
C VAL A 318 17.79 -9.76 -13.69
N VAL A 319 16.63 -10.44 -13.67
CA VAL A 319 16.02 -10.88 -12.40
C VAL A 319 16.94 -11.83 -11.64
N GLU A 320 17.52 -12.84 -12.32
CA GLU A 320 18.43 -13.80 -11.69
C GLU A 320 19.68 -13.10 -11.14
N TYR A 321 20.27 -12.20 -11.93
CA TYR A 321 21.42 -11.40 -11.52
C TYR A 321 21.12 -10.57 -10.25
N ALA A 322 20.05 -9.77 -10.26
CA ALA A 322 19.69 -8.93 -9.12
C ALA A 322 19.45 -9.75 -7.84
N ILE A 323 18.80 -10.89 -7.96
CA ILE A 323 18.54 -11.80 -6.84
C ILE A 323 19.86 -12.37 -6.28
N GLU A 324 20.82 -12.74 -7.14
CA GLU A 324 22.11 -13.27 -6.70
C GLU A 324 22.94 -12.19 -6.00
N GLU A 325 23.08 -11.00 -6.62
CA GLU A 325 23.80 -9.88 -6.03
C GLU A 325 23.22 -9.45 -4.67
N THR A 326 21.86 -9.44 -4.56
CA THR A 326 21.20 -9.12 -3.28
C THR A 326 21.54 -10.15 -2.21
N ARG A 327 21.59 -11.44 -2.56
CA ARG A 327 21.96 -12.51 -1.65
C ARG A 327 23.42 -12.39 -1.20
N GLU A 328 24.32 -12.09 -2.13
CA GLU A 328 25.73 -11.91 -1.83
C GLU A 328 26.00 -10.68 -0.97
N ALA A 329 25.20 -9.61 -1.11
CA ALA A 329 25.23 -8.47 -0.18
C ALA A 329 24.68 -8.80 1.21
N GLY A 330 24.19 -10.03 1.45
CA GLY A 330 23.65 -10.46 2.73
C GLY A 330 22.23 -9.98 3.04
N ILE A 331 21.53 -9.46 2.05
CA ILE A 331 20.16 -8.97 2.17
C ILE A 331 19.19 -10.11 1.84
N GLN A 332 18.14 -10.28 2.65
CA GLN A 332 17.06 -11.22 2.37
C GLN A 332 16.20 -10.73 1.19
N ILE A 333 15.56 -11.67 0.54
CA ILE A 333 14.81 -11.41 -0.69
C ILE A 333 13.37 -11.86 -0.52
N LYS A 334 12.42 -10.98 -0.85
CA LYS A 334 11.02 -11.32 -1.03
C LYS A 334 10.64 -11.14 -2.49
N THR A 335 9.99 -12.14 -3.07
CA THR A 335 9.56 -12.12 -4.47
C THR A 335 8.05 -12.02 -4.55
N TYR A 336 7.55 -11.02 -5.27
CA TYR A 336 6.12 -10.89 -5.58
C TYR A 336 5.84 -11.51 -6.94
N VAL A 337 4.78 -12.32 -7.01
CA VAL A 337 4.38 -13.10 -8.18
C VAL A 337 2.89 -12.95 -8.39
N MET A 338 2.48 -12.71 -9.61
CA MET A 338 1.08 -12.63 -10.01
C MET A 338 0.65 -13.93 -10.68
N LEU A 339 -0.57 -14.37 -10.41
CA LEU A 339 -1.20 -15.56 -10.99
C LEU A 339 -2.55 -15.17 -11.56
N GLY A 340 -2.86 -15.68 -12.74
CA GLY A 340 -4.17 -15.50 -13.36
C GLY A 340 -4.32 -14.16 -14.09
N GLU A 341 -3.31 -13.74 -14.83
CA GLU A 341 -3.46 -12.73 -15.87
C GLU A 341 -4.49 -13.22 -16.91
N GLU A 342 -5.18 -12.33 -17.61
CA GLU A 342 -6.36 -12.63 -18.43
C GLU A 342 -6.18 -13.80 -19.36
N MET A 343 -5.07 -13.88 -20.09
CA MET A 343 -4.76 -14.92 -21.07
C MET A 343 -3.74 -15.95 -20.55
N GLU A 344 -3.41 -15.89 -19.27
CA GLU A 344 -2.44 -16.81 -18.68
C GLU A 344 -2.98 -18.22 -18.60
N THR A 345 -2.21 -19.17 -19.08
CA THR A 345 -2.54 -20.59 -19.04
C THR A 345 -1.96 -21.27 -17.81
N ARG A 346 -2.46 -22.46 -17.47
CA ARG A 346 -1.88 -23.30 -16.42
C ARG A 346 -0.39 -23.59 -16.67
N GLU A 347 0.03 -23.73 -17.92
CA GLU A 347 1.43 -23.98 -18.28
C GLU A 347 2.31 -22.74 -18.02
N ASP A 348 1.81 -21.52 -18.31
CA ASP A 348 2.48 -20.27 -18.00
C ASP A 348 2.67 -20.12 -16.47
N ILE A 349 1.64 -20.45 -15.69
CA ILE A 349 1.67 -20.44 -14.23
C ILE A 349 2.69 -21.45 -13.67
N GLU A 350 2.73 -22.67 -14.18
CA GLU A 350 3.73 -23.68 -13.75
C GLU A 350 5.16 -23.27 -14.21
N THR A 351 5.30 -22.58 -15.35
CA THR A 351 6.58 -22.00 -15.78
C THR A 351 7.04 -20.92 -14.80
N THR A 352 6.14 -20.03 -14.40
CA THR A 352 6.39 -19.03 -13.36
C THR A 352 6.82 -19.68 -12.04
N PHE A 353 6.13 -20.74 -11.60
CA PHE A 353 6.53 -21.45 -10.39
C PHE A 353 7.92 -22.09 -10.48
N ARG A 354 8.27 -22.69 -11.64
CA ARG A 354 9.62 -23.24 -11.87
C ARG A 354 10.69 -22.19 -11.79
N PHE A 355 10.44 -21.01 -12.40
CA PHE A 355 11.36 -19.89 -12.37
C PHE A 355 11.54 -19.37 -10.93
N VAL A 356 10.47 -19.04 -10.22
CA VAL A 356 10.53 -18.57 -8.84
C VAL A 356 11.23 -19.56 -7.91
N LYS A 357 11.03 -20.85 -8.12
CA LYS A 357 11.74 -21.90 -7.37
C LYS A 357 13.26 -21.87 -7.61
N LYS A 358 13.71 -21.51 -8.84
CA LYS A 358 15.13 -21.34 -9.19
C LYS A 358 15.74 -20.14 -8.47
N LEU A 359 15.01 -19.05 -8.32
CA LEU A 359 15.48 -17.81 -7.66
C LEU A 359 15.87 -18.00 -6.19
N ARG A 360 15.29 -18.99 -5.48
CA ARG A 360 15.62 -19.31 -4.09
C ARG A 360 15.47 -18.12 -3.12
N SER A 361 14.46 -17.29 -3.35
CA SER A 361 14.14 -16.16 -2.45
C SER A 361 13.80 -16.65 -1.04
N ASN A 362 14.06 -15.84 -0.02
CA ASN A 362 13.71 -16.13 1.37
C ASN A 362 12.19 -16.17 1.56
N PHE A 363 11.48 -15.26 0.89
CA PHE A 363 10.01 -15.19 0.93
C PHE A 363 9.44 -15.07 -0.47
N VAL A 364 8.26 -15.63 -0.67
CA VAL A 364 7.50 -15.50 -1.92
C VAL A 364 6.06 -15.16 -1.59
N SER A 365 5.48 -14.22 -2.33
CA SER A 365 4.07 -13.86 -2.26
C SER A 365 3.41 -14.18 -3.60
N PHE A 366 2.45 -15.12 -3.61
CA PHE A 366 1.64 -15.45 -4.79
C PHE A 366 0.31 -14.71 -4.71
N CYS A 367 0.16 -13.68 -5.54
CA CYS A 367 -1.02 -12.82 -5.60
C CYS A 367 -1.90 -13.20 -6.80
N ILE A 368 -3.20 -13.26 -6.61
CA ILE A 368 -4.14 -13.45 -7.72
C ILE A 368 -4.35 -12.10 -8.41
N THR A 369 -4.18 -12.06 -9.72
CA THR A 369 -4.35 -10.84 -10.53
C THR A 369 -5.76 -10.29 -10.38
N LYS A 370 -5.87 -9.02 -10.01
CA LYS A 370 -7.12 -8.29 -9.79
C LYS A 370 -7.20 -7.06 -10.69
N PRO A 371 -8.37 -6.79 -11.27
CA PRO A 371 -8.61 -5.55 -12.00
C PRO A 371 -8.94 -4.42 -11.03
N TYR A 372 -7.95 -3.86 -10.33
CA TYR A 372 -8.20 -2.73 -9.44
C TYR A 372 -8.73 -1.51 -10.20
N PRO A 373 -9.73 -0.80 -9.64
CA PRO A 373 -10.31 0.38 -10.26
C PRO A 373 -9.27 1.38 -10.75
N GLY A 374 -9.51 1.93 -11.95
CA GLY A 374 -8.63 2.90 -12.60
C GLY A 374 -7.39 2.30 -13.29
N THR A 375 -7.09 1.00 -13.15
CA THR A 375 -6.00 0.34 -13.88
C THR A 375 -6.37 0.09 -15.35
N ALA A 376 -5.35 -0.08 -16.21
CA ALA A 376 -5.60 -0.46 -17.61
C ALA A 376 -6.33 -1.81 -17.70
N LEU A 377 -6.00 -2.74 -16.82
CA LEU A 377 -6.68 -4.03 -16.70
C LEU A 377 -8.17 -3.86 -16.36
N PHE A 378 -8.52 -2.97 -15.44
CA PHE A 378 -9.89 -2.66 -15.06
C PHE A 378 -10.68 -2.04 -16.22
N ARG A 379 -10.10 -1.04 -16.89
CA ARG A 379 -10.73 -0.36 -18.04
C ARG A 379 -10.92 -1.28 -19.25
N GLY A 380 -10.11 -2.33 -19.37
CA GLY A 380 -10.23 -3.32 -20.43
C GLY A 380 -11.42 -4.29 -20.27
N LEU A 381 -12.07 -4.28 -19.09
CA LEU A 381 -13.24 -5.13 -18.84
C LEU A 381 -14.52 -4.41 -19.24
N ASP A 382 -15.25 -4.96 -20.22
CA ASP A 382 -16.54 -4.45 -20.66
C ASP A 382 -17.66 -4.93 -19.71
N ARG A 383 -17.77 -4.28 -18.54
CA ARG A 383 -18.82 -4.53 -17.56
C ARG A 383 -19.13 -3.30 -16.72
N GLU A 384 -20.38 -3.19 -16.30
CA GLU A 384 -20.79 -2.26 -15.26
C GLU A 384 -20.35 -2.78 -13.89
N TRP A 385 -19.81 -1.90 -13.06
CA TRP A 385 -19.35 -2.21 -11.71
C TRP A 385 -20.34 -1.68 -10.68
N LYS A 386 -20.60 -2.49 -9.66
CA LYS A 386 -21.51 -2.18 -8.56
C LYS A 386 -20.81 -2.35 -7.22
N ASP A 387 -21.38 -1.80 -6.17
CA ASP A 387 -20.81 -1.88 -4.82
C ASP A 387 -20.50 -3.31 -4.38
N GLU A 388 -21.41 -4.26 -4.66
CA GLU A 388 -21.26 -5.68 -4.27
C GLU A 388 -20.02 -6.34 -4.90
N ASP A 389 -19.55 -5.81 -6.02
CA ASP A 389 -18.35 -6.30 -6.69
C ASP A 389 -17.08 -6.07 -5.84
N PHE A 390 -17.14 -5.12 -4.91
CA PHE A 390 -15.99 -4.77 -4.05
C PHE A 390 -15.97 -5.50 -2.71
N GLU A 391 -16.89 -6.43 -2.48
CA GLU A 391 -16.85 -7.28 -1.29
C GLU A 391 -15.64 -8.21 -1.34
N ASN A 392 -14.88 -8.29 -0.23
CA ASN A 392 -13.64 -9.08 -0.13
C ASN A 392 -12.66 -8.85 -1.29
N TYR A 393 -12.56 -7.60 -1.76
CA TYR A 393 -11.74 -7.24 -2.92
C TYR A 393 -10.27 -7.09 -2.53
N HIS A 394 -9.54 -8.19 -2.54
CA HIS A 394 -8.10 -8.21 -2.29
C HIS A 394 -7.40 -9.32 -3.10
N HIS A 395 -6.11 -9.19 -3.29
CA HIS A 395 -5.30 -10.04 -4.18
C HIS A 395 -5.06 -11.48 -3.69
N TYR A 396 -5.62 -11.88 -2.57
CA TYR A 396 -5.65 -13.28 -2.12
C TYR A 396 -7.02 -13.95 -2.28
N SER A 397 -8.05 -13.21 -2.68
CA SER A 397 -9.40 -13.76 -2.86
C SER A 397 -9.62 -14.30 -4.28
N SER A 398 -10.53 -15.25 -4.43
CA SER A 398 -10.92 -15.80 -5.73
C SER A 398 -11.95 -14.99 -6.51
N GLN A 399 -12.50 -13.95 -5.88
CA GLN A 399 -13.53 -13.11 -6.50
C GLN A 399 -12.92 -12.17 -7.53
N ASN A 400 -13.71 -11.82 -8.56
CA ASN A 400 -13.32 -10.83 -9.57
C ASN A 400 -11.95 -11.08 -10.22
N THR A 401 -11.61 -12.35 -10.51
CA THR A 401 -10.41 -12.70 -11.29
C THR A 401 -10.67 -12.43 -12.77
N VAL A 402 -9.60 -12.10 -13.49
CA VAL A 402 -9.65 -11.82 -14.93
C VAL A 402 -9.26 -13.02 -15.79
N CYS A 403 -8.69 -14.06 -15.21
CA CYS A 403 -8.17 -15.23 -15.92
C CYS A 403 -9.28 -15.98 -16.68
N ARG A 404 -9.10 -16.15 -17.98
CA ARG A 404 -10.07 -16.88 -18.82
C ARG A 404 -9.88 -18.40 -18.79
N SER A 405 -8.68 -18.86 -18.49
CA SER A 405 -8.32 -20.29 -18.57
C SER A 405 -8.55 -21.04 -17.25
N LEU A 406 -8.64 -20.32 -16.13
CA LEU A 406 -8.77 -20.87 -14.78
C LEU A 406 -9.77 -20.08 -13.96
N SER A 407 -10.61 -20.76 -13.21
CA SER A 407 -11.50 -20.12 -12.24
C SER A 407 -10.71 -19.58 -11.03
N GLY A 408 -11.29 -18.61 -10.33
CA GLY A 408 -10.69 -18.06 -9.11
C GLY A 408 -10.39 -19.12 -8.06
N LYS A 409 -11.29 -20.12 -7.87
CA LYS A 409 -11.07 -21.26 -6.96
C LYS A 409 -9.90 -22.15 -7.38
N GLU A 410 -9.66 -22.31 -8.68
CA GLU A 410 -8.49 -23.05 -9.16
C GLU A 410 -7.20 -22.27 -8.92
N LEU A 411 -7.22 -20.93 -9.11
CA LEU A 411 -6.07 -20.07 -8.80
C LEU A 411 -5.72 -20.09 -7.30
N GLU A 412 -6.72 -20.05 -6.41
CA GLU A 412 -6.48 -20.19 -4.96
C GLU A 412 -5.85 -21.55 -4.62
N LYS A 413 -6.38 -22.65 -5.20
CA LYS A 413 -5.80 -23.99 -5.01
C LYS A 413 -4.37 -24.09 -5.53
N LEU A 414 -4.08 -23.45 -6.67
CA LEU A 414 -2.72 -23.40 -7.23
C LEU A 414 -1.79 -22.58 -6.32
N SER A 415 -2.22 -21.41 -5.89
CA SER A 415 -1.46 -20.57 -4.95
C SER A 415 -1.12 -21.36 -3.67
N ALA A 416 -2.11 -21.98 -3.01
CA ALA A 416 -1.90 -22.79 -1.82
C ALA A 416 -0.96 -23.99 -2.07
N ARG A 417 -1.09 -24.66 -3.25
CA ARG A 417 -0.17 -25.72 -3.64
C ARG A 417 1.27 -25.21 -3.84
N PHE A 418 1.44 -24.02 -4.43
CA PHE A 418 2.74 -23.43 -4.67
C PHE A 418 3.42 -23.01 -3.36
N TYR A 419 2.68 -22.41 -2.43
CA TYR A 419 3.21 -22.13 -1.10
C TYR A 419 3.76 -23.40 -0.44
N ARG A 420 2.98 -24.48 -0.40
CA ARG A 420 3.44 -25.76 0.16
C ARG A 420 4.66 -26.31 -0.58
N ARG A 421 4.64 -26.36 -1.92
CA ARG A 421 5.76 -26.85 -2.73
C ARG A 421 6.99 -25.98 -2.65
N TYR A 422 6.85 -24.68 -2.31
CA TYR A 422 7.96 -23.75 -2.16
C TYR A 422 8.62 -23.91 -0.81
N TYR A 423 7.87 -23.82 0.29
CA TYR A 423 8.39 -23.77 1.65
C TYR A 423 8.73 -25.14 2.23
N LEU A 424 8.11 -26.25 1.78
CA LEU A 424 8.43 -27.62 2.25
C LEU A 424 9.62 -28.26 1.51
N ARG A 425 10.42 -27.50 0.75
CA ARG A 425 11.63 -28.04 0.10
C ARG A 425 12.70 -28.29 1.17
N PRO A 426 13.37 -29.48 1.20
CA PRO A 426 14.43 -29.76 2.16
C PRO A 426 15.54 -28.69 2.15
N ARG A 427 15.93 -28.22 0.95
CA ARG A 427 16.93 -27.18 0.79
C ARG A 427 16.47 -25.83 1.39
N TYR A 428 15.20 -25.44 1.21
CA TYR A 428 14.67 -24.21 1.80
C TYR A 428 14.75 -24.28 3.33
N ILE A 429 14.32 -25.42 3.91
CA ILE A 429 14.36 -25.63 5.36
C ILE A 429 15.82 -25.55 5.84
N TRP A 430 16.75 -26.17 5.11
CA TRP A 430 18.17 -26.10 5.44
C TRP A 430 18.71 -24.68 5.35
N ASP A 431 18.44 -23.93 4.25
CA ASP A 431 18.88 -22.55 4.05
C ASP A 431 18.35 -21.65 5.16
N MET A 432 17.09 -21.83 5.59
CA MET A 432 16.48 -21.09 6.70
C MET A 432 17.11 -21.44 8.05
N MET A 433 17.36 -22.71 8.33
CA MET A 433 18.01 -23.15 9.58
C MET A 433 19.45 -22.70 9.68
N SER A 434 20.20 -22.75 8.59
CA SER A 434 21.60 -22.30 8.53
C SER A 434 21.74 -20.77 8.64
N GLY A 435 20.69 -20.02 8.35
CA GLY A 435 20.63 -18.58 8.50
C GLY A 435 20.36 -18.07 9.92
N ILE A 436 20.04 -18.97 10.88
CA ILE A 436 19.78 -18.61 12.27
C ILE A 436 21.11 -18.25 12.95
N LYS A 437 21.24 -16.98 13.35
CA LYS A 437 22.42 -16.46 14.05
C LYS A 437 22.07 -15.91 15.45
N SER A 438 20.80 -15.76 15.75
CA SER A 438 20.31 -15.16 17.01
C SER A 438 18.98 -15.80 17.46
N PRO A 439 18.59 -15.68 18.75
CA PRO A 439 17.28 -16.07 19.24
C PRO A 439 16.13 -15.35 18.49
N ASP A 440 16.35 -14.11 18.08
CA ASP A 440 15.36 -13.32 17.32
C ASP A 440 15.08 -13.91 15.93
N ASP A 441 16.09 -14.49 15.29
CA ASP A 441 15.93 -15.21 14.03
C ASP A 441 15.03 -16.43 14.18
N ILE A 442 15.12 -17.14 15.32
CA ILE A 442 14.25 -18.29 15.64
C ILE A 442 12.80 -17.81 15.79
N VAL A 443 12.58 -16.74 16.54
CA VAL A 443 11.25 -16.17 16.75
C VAL A 443 10.66 -15.72 15.42
N HIS A 444 11.44 -15.06 14.58
CA HIS A 444 11.04 -14.63 13.26
C HIS A 444 10.68 -15.82 12.35
N LEU A 445 11.52 -16.85 12.34
CA LEU A 445 11.30 -18.08 11.57
C LEU A 445 10.01 -18.79 11.98
N LEU A 446 9.80 -18.98 13.30
CA LEU A 446 8.60 -19.63 13.82
C LEU A 446 7.32 -18.84 13.50
N ARG A 447 7.38 -17.51 13.56
CA ARG A 447 6.26 -16.64 13.16
C ARG A 447 5.97 -16.76 11.67
N SER A 448 6.99 -16.65 10.82
CA SER A 448 6.86 -16.78 9.37
C SER A 448 6.35 -18.17 8.96
N PHE A 449 6.82 -19.22 9.64
CA PHE A 449 6.35 -20.59 9.42
C PHE A 449 4.87 -20.77 9.83
N ARG A 450 4.50 -20.27 11.00
CA ARG A 450 3.12 -20.31 11.46
C ARG A 450 2.18 -19.63 10.48
N GLU A 451 2.54 -18.46 9.99
CA GLU A 451 1.75 -17.71 9.01
C GLU A 451 1.67 -18.44 7.67
N ALA A 452 2.78 -19.02 7.21
CA ALA A 452 2.80 -19.75 5.93
C ALA A 452 2.03 -21.07 5.95
N PHE A 453 1.87 -21.74 7.10
CA PHE A 453 1.37 -23.11 7.19
C PHE A 453 0.14 -23.32 8.06
N LEU A 454 -0.05 -22.51 9.09
CA LEU A 454 -1.15 -22.71 10.04
C LEU A 454 -2.33 -21.77 9.80
N ASP A 455 -2.10 -20.70 9.07
CA ASP A 455 -3.10 -19.68 8.76
C ASP A 455 -3.65 -19.80 7.32
N PHE A 456 -3.27 -20.89 6.58
CA PHE A 456 -3.81 -21.26 5.26
C PHE A 456 -4.87 -22.33 5.31
#